data_f049bf58a38d19adb411b060ee9fe67b
#
_entry.id   f049bf58a38d19adb411b060ee9fe67b
#
_cell.length_a   1.000
_cell.length_b   1.000
_cell.length_c   1.000
_cell.angle_alpha   90.00
_cell.angle_beta   90.00
_cell.angle_gamma   90.00
#
_symmetry.space_group_name_H-M   'P 1'
#
loop_
_entity.id
_entity.type
_entity.pdbx_description
1 polymer ?
#
loop_
_entity_poly.entity_id
_entity_poly.type
_entity_poly.pdbx_seq_one_letter_code
_entity_poly.pdbx_strand_id
1 'polypeptide(L)'
;GHPARQGPGPPLMASLFEAYITNLGKYNEGELVGETLKFPTTTEEVQALLKRIGVDGVRYEEFFITSFDGDVLGLYDYLTEYENLDELNYLACLLSELDQGELEKFEAVIDSGEHTSSVADLINLVQNLDCYEFYPGVEDDETLGRIYVEDMEAIDVPEHLLNYFDYEAYGRDIRLEEDGHFAPGGYVLNNGGQFIEHYHGIEDIPDEHKVFAFPQLTVREQMAAYKEIIDGSSLEGYRKIAAKEHEER
;
A
#
# COMPACT_ATOMS: atom_id res chain seq x y z
N GLY A 1 -3.14 -28.99 40.28
CA GLY A 1 -3.50 -28.30 39.07
C GLY A 1 -2.39 -27.35 38.69
N HIS A 2 -1.67 -27.69 37.62
CA HIS A 2 -0.67 -26.79 37.05
C HIS A 2 -1.38 -25.82 36.10
N PRO A 3 -1.10 -24.51 36.11
CA PRO A 3 -1.63 -23.60 35.10
C PRO A 3 -0.94 -23.90 33.77
N ALA A 4 -1.75 -24.08 32.73
CA ALA A 4 -1.32 -24.22 31.35
C ALA A 4 -0.51 -22.97 30.96
N ARG A 5 0.75 -23.13 30.57
CA ARG A 5 1.54 -22.08 29.94
C ARG A 5 0.90 -21.77 28.60
N GLN A 6 0.36 -20.58 28.45
CA GLN A 6 0.02 -20.03 27.15
C GLN A 6 1.33 -19.95 26.36
N GLY A 7 1.40 -20.65 25.23
CA GLY A 7 2.51 -20.57 24.30
C GLY A 7 2.65 -19.14 23.77
N PRO A 8 3.82 -18.76 23.24
CA PRO A 8 4.01 -17.45 22.63
C PRO A 8 2.97 -17.29 21.50
N GLY A 9 2.24 -16.18 21.51
CA GLY A 9 1.37 -15.81 20.41
C GLY A 9 2.13 -15.78 19.08
N PRO A 10 1.43 -15.79 17.95
CA PRO A 10 2.08 -15.74 16.65
C PRO A 10 3.04 -14.55 16.62
N PRO A 11 4.23 -14.70 15.97
CA PRO A 11 5.19 -13.62 15.90
C PRO A 11 4.50 -12.40 15.28
N LEU A 12 4.64 -11.25 15.94
CA LEU A 12 4.22 -9.95 15.39
C LEU A 12 4.89 -9.82 14.02
N MET A 13 4.08 -9.85 12.94
CA MET A 13 4.59 -9.60 11.60
C MET A 13 5.24 -8.21 11.60
N ALA A 14 6.45 -8.11 11.06
CA ALA A 14 7.13 -6.83 10.95
C ALA A 14 6.28 -5.88 10.10
N SER A 15 6.13 -4.63 10.54
CA SER A 15 5.42 -3.60 9.80
C SER A 15 6.14 -3.31 8.48
N LEU A 16 5.42 -3.37 7.36
CA LEU A 16 5.92 -3.01 6.03
C LEU A 16 5.73 -1.53 5.72
N PHE A 17 4.55 -1.04 6.02
CA PHE A 17 4.20 0.37 5.88
C PHE A 17 3.13 0.76 6.89
N GLU A 18 2.90 2.04 7.00
CA GLU A 18 1.92 2.61 7.91
C GLU A 18 1.12 3.73 7.25
N ALA A 19 -0.10 3.94 7.71
CA ALA A 19 -0.99 5.00 7.28
C ALA A 19 -1.46 5.81 8.48
N TYR A 20 -1.49 7.13 8.37
CA TYR A 20 -2.08 7.99 9.39
C TYR A 20 -3.57 8.14 9.12
N ILE A 21 -4.38 7.53 9.97
CA ILE A 21 -5.84 7.51 9.87
C ILE A 21 -6.43 8.66 10.65
N THR A 22 -7.20 9.52 9.99
CA THR A 22 -7.78 10.73 10.56
C THR A 22 -9.31 10.67 10.53
N ASN A 23 -9.94 11.06 11.63
CA ASN A 23 -11.39 11.18 11.73
C ASN A 23 -11.88 12.33 10.84
N LEU A 24 -12.60 12.01 9.77
CA LEU A 24 -13.04 12.99 8.78
C LEU A 24 -14.09 13.95 9.34
N GLY A 25 -15.03 13.44 10.16
CA GLY A 25 -16.07 14.28 10.77
C GLY A 25 -15.47 15.34 11.68
N LYS A 26 -14.54 14.97 12.56
CA LYS A 26 -13.83 15.91 13.44
C LYS A 26 -12.94 16.88 12.64
N TYR A 27 -12.29 16.40 11.59
CA TYR A 27 -11.51 17.25 10.70
C TYR A 27 -12.37 18.37 10.08
N ASN A 28 -13.58 18.03 9.64
CA ASN A 28 -14.55 19.00 9.11
C ASN A 28 -15.07 19.98 10.19
N GLU A 29 -15.01 19.61 11.45
CA GLU A 29 -15.32 20.48 12.60
C GLU A 29 -14.13 21.33 13.06
N GLY A 30 -12.96 21.19 12.40
CA GLY A 30 -11.74 21.93 12.72
C GLY A 30 -10.84 21.26 13.76
N GLU A 31 -11.08 19.99 14.09
CA GLU A 31 -10.26 19.20 14.99
C GLU A 31 -9.43 18.17 14.23
N LEU A 32 -8.13 18.14 14.46
CA LEU A 32 -7.26 17.12 13.89
C LEU A 32 -7.09 15.96 14.88
N VAL A 33 -7.81 14.87 14.63
CA VAL A 33 -7.75 13.65 15.45
C VAL A 33 -7.46 12.44 14.59
N GLY A 34 -6.32 11.82 14.81
CA GLY A 34 -5.87 10.66 14.06
C GLY A 34 -4.76 9.90 14.76
N GLU A 35 -4.45 8.73 14.25
CA GLU A 35 -3.37 7.86 14.71
C GLU A 35 -2.79 7.05 13.56
N THR A 36 -1.57 6.57 13.76
CA THR A 36 -0.88 5.68 12.82
C THR A 36 -1.38 4.25 12.94
N LEU A 37 -1.77 3.67 11.81
CA LEU A 37 -2.07 2.24 11.67
C LEU A 37 -0.95 1.57 10.88
N LYS A 38 -0.35 0.54 11.47
CA LYS A 38 0.72 -0.25 10.84
C LYS A 38 0.14 -1.45 10.09
N PHE A 39 0.64 -1.70 8.88
CA PHE A 39 0.24 -2.84 8.05
C PHE A 39 1.39 -3.85 7.87
N PRO A 40 1.12 -5.16 7.86
CA PRO A 40 -0.18 -5.81 8.07
C PRO A 40 -0.76 -5.58 9.47
N THR A 41 -2.08 -5.61 9.59
CA THR A 41 -2.81 -5.36 10.83
C THR A 41 -3.86 -6.43 11.11
N THR A 42 -4.58 -6.27 12.21
CA THR A 42 -5.67 -7.16 12.63
C THR A 42 -6.96 -6.37 12.84
N THR A 43 -8.10 -7.06 12.85
CA THR A 43 -9.41 -6.44 13.13
C THR A 43 -9.42 -5.75 14.49
N GLU A 44 -8.80 -6.38 15.50
CA GLU A 44 -8.74 -5.86 16.87
C GLU A 44 -7.96 -4.55 16.94
N GLU A 45 -6.84 -4.46 16.20
CA GLU A 45 -6.03 -3.23 16.12
C GLU A 45 -6.77 -2.11 15.40
N VAL A 46 -7.47 -2.43 14.29
CA VAL A 46 -8.30 -1.46 13.57
C VAL A 46 -9.43 -0.93 14.47
N GLN A 47 -10.17 -1.80 15.12
CA GLN A 47 -11.24 -1.41 16.04
C GLN A 47 -10.73 -0.55 17.19
N ALA A 48 -9.61 -0.92 17.80
CA ALA A 48 -9.00 -0.18 18.89
C ALA A 48 -8.55 1.23 18.44
N LEU A 49 -7.92 1.34 17.27
CA LEU A 49 -7.51 2.63 16.71
C LEU A 49 -8.70 3.51 16.38
N LEU A 50 -9.72 2.98 15.68
CA LEU A 50 -10.93 3.73 15.34
C LEU A 50 -11.64 4.25 16.59
N LYS A 51 -11.69 3.43 17.64
CA LYS A 51 -12.25 3.86 18.93
C LYS A 51 -11.47 5.03 19.54
N ARG A 52 -10.13 4.98 19.52
CA ARG A 52 -9.29 6.05 20.09
C ARG A 52 -9.42 7.37 19.32
N ILE A 53 -9.61 7.32 18.00
CA ILE A 53 -9.80 8.53 17.19
C ILE A 53 -11.26 8.97 17.08
N GLY A 54 -12.18 8.24 17.75
CA GLY A 54 -13.60 8.60 17.83
C GLY A 54 -14.43 8.23 16.60
N VAL A 55 -13.93 7.36 15.70
CA VAL A 55 -14.71 6.77 14.60
C VAL A 55 -15.44 5.56 15.16
N ASP A 56 -16.67 5.77 15.60
CA ASP A 56 -17.43 4.78 16.36
C ASP A 56 -18.55 4.09 15.57
N GLY A 57 -18.79 4.53 14.32
CA GLY A 57 -19.84 4.01 13.46
C GLY A 57 -21.24 4.51 13.81
N VAL A 58 -21.36 5.49 14.72
CA VAL A 58 -22.63 6.11 15.14
C VAL A 58 -22.59 7.61 14.92
N ARG A 59 -21.74 8.34 15.66
CA ARG A 59 -21.56 9.78 15.51
C ARG A 59 -20.61 10.12 14.36
N TYR A 60 -19.50 9.38 14.27
CA TYR A 60 -18.50 9.50 13.21
C TYR A 60 -18.31 8.15 12.53
N GLU A 61 -18.55 8.12 11.23
CA GLU A 61 -18.48 6.88 10.43
C GLU A 61 -17.34 6.93 9.41
N GLU A 62 -16.84 8.13 9.10
CA GLU A 62 -15.88 8.33 8.02
C GLU A 62 -14.49 8.69 8.55
N PHE A 63 -13.50 8.17 7.87
CA PHE A 63 -12.09 8.50 8.08
C PHE A 63 -11.39 8.64 6.72
N PHE A 64 -10.23 9.25 6.72
CA PHE A 64 -9.37 9.33 5.56
C PHE A 64 -7.91 9.20 5.98
N ILE A 65 -7.03 8.97 5.00
CA ILE A 65 -5.61 8.77 5.24
C ILE A 65 -4.89 10.06 4.88
N THR A 66 -4.20 10.66 5.83
CA THR A 66 -3.49 11.92 5.62
C THR A 66 -2.04 11.73 5.19
N SER A 67 -1.44 10.60 5.51
CA SER A 67 -0.09 10.26 5.07
C SER A 67 0.17 8.77 5.10
N PHE A 68 1.13 8.34 4.29
CA PHE A 68 1.73 7.00 4.31
C PHE A 68 3.22 7.10 4.58
N ASP A 69 3.78 6.10 5.24
CA ASP A 69 5.22 5.95 5.45
C ASP A 69 5.60 4.46 5.50
N GLY A 70 6.87 4.14 5.25
CA GLY A 70 7.38 2.77 5.36
C GLY A 70 8.56 2.48 4.44
N ASP A 71 8.90 1.19 4.36
CA ASP A 71 10.13 0.70 3.76
C ASP A 71 9.99 0.19 2.32
N VAL A 72 8.80 0.32 1.71
CA VAL A 72 8.58 -0.09 0.30
C VAL A 72 8.82 1.12 -0.61
N LEU A 73 9.94 1.12 -1.32
CA LEU A 73 10.37 2.24 -2.14
C LEU A 73 9.37 2.53 -3.28
N GLY A 74 8.92 3.79 -3.38
CA GLY A 74 8.05 4.27 -4.46
C GLY A 74 6.57 3.91 -4.32
N LEU A 75 6.18 3.07 -3.35
CA LEU A 75 4.80 2.61 -3.19
C LEU A 75 3.82 3.77 -2.91
N TYR A 76 4.22 4.70 -2.05
CA TYR A 76 3.30 5.71 -1.47
C TYR A 76 2.85 6.75 -2.47
N ASP A 77 3.57 6.96 -3.57
CA ASP A 77 3.19 7.85 -4.66
C ASP A 77 1.93 7.39 -5.41
N TYR A 78 1.59 6.10 -5.29
CA TYR A 78 0.43 5.48 -5.94
C TYR A 78 -0.77 5.27 -5.00
N LEU A 79 -0.65 5.64 -3.72
CA LEU A 79 -1.71 5.50 -2.73
C LEU A 79 -2.41 6.84 -2.50
N THR A 80 -3.73 6.78 -2.30
CA THR A 80 -4.58 7.96 -2.10
C THR A 80 -5.14 8.03 -0.69
N GLU A 81 -5.76 9.16 -0.35
CA GLU A 81 -6.33 9.42 0.97
C GLU A 81 -7.60 8.62 1.30
N TYR A 82 -8.23 7.99 0.31
CA TYR A 82 -9.46 7.20 0.47
C TYR A 82 -9.30 5.73 0.17
N GLU A 83 -8.12 5.17 0.39
CA GLU A 83 -7.90 3.75 0.19
C GLU A 83 -8.69 2.88 1.17
N ASN A 84 -9.12 1.71 0.70
CA ASN A 84 -9.81 0.71 1.50
C ASN A 84 -8.81 0.00 2.43
N LEU A 85 -9.11 -0.10 3.73
CA LEU A 85 -8.20 -0.72 4.71
C LEU A 85 -8.03 -2.22 4.48
N ASP A 86 -9.05 -2.94 4.00
CA ASP A 86 -8.95 -4.36 3.69
C ASP A 86 -8.03 -4.60 2.49
N GLU A 87 -8.14 -3.76 1.45
CA GLU A 87 -7.23 -3.83 0.30
C GLU A 87 -5.78 -3.50 0.69
N LEU A 88 -5.57 -2.46 1.48
CA LEU A 88 -4.23 -2.11 1.99
C LEU A 88 -3.64 -3.25 2.81
N ASN A 89 -4.44 -3.87 3.67
CA ASN A 89 -3.98 -5.00 4.47
C ASN A 89 -3.65 -6.22 3.60
N TYR A 90 -4.48 -6.50 2.60
CA TYR A 90 -4.22 -7.60 1.67
C TYR A 90 -2.93 -7.36 0.87
N LEU A 91 -2.75 -6.16 0.34
CA LEU A 91 -1.49 -5.79 -0.31
C LEU A 91 -0.28 -5.97 0.63
N ALA A 92 -0.38 -5.48 1.87
CA ALA A 92 0.69 -5.62 2.85
C ALA A 92 0.99 -7.09 3.18
N CYS A 93 -0.02 -7.93 3.31
CA CYS A 93 0.15 -9.37 3.52
C CYS A 93 0.87 -10.03 2.34
N LEU A 94 0.47 -9.74 1.10
CA LEU A 94 1.14 -10.26 -0.09
C LEU A 94 2.60 -9.81 -0.19
N LEU A 95 2.87 -8.52 0.07
CA LEU A 95 4.24 -7.99 0.08
C LEU A 95 5.09 -8.60 1.18
N SER A 96 4.52 -8.92 2.34
CA SER A 96 5.24 -9.55 3.46
C SER A 96 5.65 -11.00 3.20
N GLU A 97 5.02 -11.66 2.24
CA GLU A 97 5.37 -13.02 1.81
C GLU A 97 6.54 -13.05 0.82
N LEU A 98 6.89 -11.89 0.23
CA LEU A 98 8.01 -11.77 -0.69
C LEU A 98 9.35 -11.86 0.04
N ASP A 99 10.33 -12.52 -0.58
CA ASP A 99 11.71 -12.38 -0.15
C ASP A 99 12.30 -11.01 -0.54
N GLN A 100 13.52 -10.72 -0.10
CA GLN A 100 14.16 -9.42 -0.37
C GLN A 100 14.35 -9.17 -1.86
N GLY A 101 14.73 -10.17 -2.63
CA GLY A 101 14.93 -10.04 -4.08
C GLY A 101 13.63 -9.81 -4.84
N GLU A 102 12.55 -10.47 -4.42
CA GLU A 102 11.20 -10.26 -4.98
C GLU A 102 10.66 -8.89 -4.64
N LEU A 103 10.91 -8.39 -3.42
CA LEU A 103 10.50 -7.04 -3.00
C LEU A 103 11.24 -5.97 -3.82
N GLU A 104 12.55 -6.11 -4.03
CA GLU A 104 13.33 -5.22 -4.88
C GLU A 104 12.84 -5.23 -6.33
N LYS A 105 12.48 -6.40 -6.85
CA LYS A 105 11.84 -6.54 -8.16
C LYS A 105 10.50 -5.81 -8.23
N PHE A 106 9.65 -5.96 -7.21
CA PHE A 106 8.39 -5.22 -7.12
C PHE A 106 8.62 -3.71 -7.13
N GLU A 107 9.54 -3.20 -6.32
CA GLU A 107 9.92 -1.78 -6.28
C GLU A 107 10.42 -1.27 -7.63
N ALA A 108 11.21 -2.07 -8.34
CA ALA A 108 11.70 -1.74 -9.69
C ALA A 108 10.56 -1.69 -10.73
N VAL A 109 9.61 -2.61 -10.66
CA VAL A 109 8.46 -2.65 -11.59
C VAL A 109 7.55 -1.45 -11.37
N ILE A 110 7.21 -1.10 -10.14
CA ILE A 110 6.35 0.07 -9.87
C ILE A 110 7.00 1.40 -10.26
N ASP A 111 8.34 1.48 -10.27
CA ASP A 111 9.06 2.65 -10.75
C ASP A 111 8.78 2.95 -12.23
N SER A 112 8.48 1.93 -13.04
CA SER A 112 8.07 2.10 -14.44
C SER A 112 6.66 2.70 -14.59
N GLY A 113 5.85 2.65 -13.54
CA GLY A 113 4.45 3.10 -13.53
C GLY A 113 3.45 2.11 -14.12
N GLU A 114 3.87 0.93 -14.53
CA GLU A 114 2.98 -0.12 -15.00
C GLU A 114 2.19 -0.75 -13.85
N HIS A 115 0.89 -1.02 -14.07
CA HIS A 115 0.00 -1.64 -13.07
C HIS A 115 -0.01 -0.93 -11.72
N THR A 116 -0.08 0.41 -11.73
CA THR A 116 -0.01 1.25 -10.53
C THR A 116 -1.18 2.21 -10.37
N SER A 117 -2.23 2.07 -11.18
CA SER A 117 -3.38 3.01 -11.20
C SER A 117 -4.31 2.86 -9.99
N SER A 118 -4.23 1.73 -9.27
CA SER A 118 -5.05 1.44 -8.10
C SER A 118 -4.36 0.43 -7.18
N VAL A 119 -4.86 0.28 -5.96
CA VAL A 119 -4.40 -0.81 -5.06
C VAL A 119 -4.70 -2.18 -5.66
N ALA A 120 -5.81 -2.32 -6.39
CA ALA A 120 -6.12 -3.55 -7.11
C ALA A 120 -5.05 -3.90 -8.15
N ASP A 121 -4.55 -2.92 -8.90
CA ASP A 121 -3.44 -3.10 -9.84
C ASP A 121 -2.17 -3.55 -9.13
N LEU A 122 -1.84 -2.94 -7.99
CA LEU A 122 -0.67 -3.31 -7.19
C LEU A 122 -0.79 -4.73 -6.63
N ILE A 123 -1.97 -5.15 -6.19
CA ILE A 123 -2.24 -6.52 -5.73
C ILE A 123 -2.00 -7.51 -6.89
N ASN A 124 -2.55 -7.25 -8.07
CA ASN A 124 -2.33 -8.08 -9.24
C ASN A 124 -0.86 -8.11 -9.66
N LEU A 125 -0.16 -7.00 -9.55
CA LEU A 125 1.27 -6.92 -9.86
C LEU A 125 2.10 -7.83 -8.94
N VAL A 126 1.86 -7.81 -7.63
CA VAL A 126 2.56 -8.72 -6.69
C VAL A 126 2.35 -10.18 -7.06
N GLN A 127 1.16 -10.54 -7.53
CA GLN A 127 0.81 -11.90 -7.95
C GLN A 127 1.35 -12.29 -9.34
N ASN A 128 1.93 -11.36 -10.08
CA ASN A 128 2.45 -11.54 -11.44
C ASN A 128 3.90 -11.09 -11.58
N LEU A 129 4.69 -11.10 -10.51
CA LEU A 129 6.11 -10.73 -10.56
C LEU A 129 6.95 -11.67 -11.45
N ASP A 130 6.48 -12.87 -11.73
CA ASP A 130 7.07 -13.82 -12.66
C ASP A 130 6.98 -13.37 -14.13
N CYS A 131 6.14 -12.38 -14.45
CA CYS A 131 6.10 -11.72 -15.76
C CYS A 131 7.27 -10.74 -16.00
N TYR A 132 8.13 -10.54 -15.02
CA TYR A 132 9.25 -9.60 -15.06
C TYR A 132 10.56 -10.29 -14.72
N GLU A 133 11.63 -9.84 -15.39
CA GLU A 133 13.01 -10.15 -15.03
C GLU A 133 13.63 -8.94 -14.33
N PHE A 134 14.44 -9.20 -13.32
CA PHE A 134 15.14 -8.16 -12.57
C PHE A 134 16.61 -8.52 -12.39
N TYR A 135 17.49 -7.60 -12.75
CA TYR A 135 18.94 -7.73 -12.62
C TYR A 135 19.44 -6.71 -11.60
N PRO A 136 19.64 -7.12 -10.32
CA PRO A 136 20.07 -6.21 -9.26
C PRO A 136 21.47 -5.69 -9.55
N GLY A 137 21.70 -4.40 -9.26
CA GLY A 137 22.98 -3.73 -9.44
C GLY A 137 23.32 -3.33 -10.88
N VAL A 138 22.45 -3.60 -11.85
CA VAL A 138 22.60 -3.18 -13.23
C VAL A 138 21.94 -1.82 -13.42
N GLU A 139 22.74 -0.76 -13.47
CA GLU A 139 22.25 0.62 -13.43
C GLU A 139 22.57 1.43 -14.69
N ASP A 140 23.32 0.86 -15.63
CA ASP A 140 23.70 1.50 -16.90
C ASP A 140 23.81 0.52 -18.07
N ASP A 141 23.83 1.09 -19.27
CA ASP A 141 23.89 0.32 -20.52
C ASP A 141 25.21 -0.48 -20.64
N GLU A 142 26.34 0.04 -20.16
CA GLU A 142 27.60 -0.68 -20.18
C GLU A 142 27.55 -1.95 -19.35
N THR A 143 27.08 -1.87 -18.13
CA THR A 143 26.92 -3.01 -17.21
C THR A 143 25.94 -4.03 -17.78
N LEU A 144 24.83 -3.57 -18.38
CA LEU A 144 23.86 -4.43 -19.05
C LEU A 144 24.51 -5.18 -20.22
N GLY A 145 25.24 -4.47 -21.08
CA GLY A 145 25.96 -5.07 -22.20
C GLY A 145 26.99 -6.12 -21.76
N ARG A 146 27.72 -5.87 -20.67
CA ARG A 146 28.69 -6.83 -20.12
C ARG A 146 28.02 -8.10 -19.64
N ILE A 147 26.90 -8.00 -18.92
CA ILE A 147 26.15 -9.17 -18.44
C ILE A 147 25.67 -10.03 -19.60
N TYR A 148 25.14 -9.42 -20.66
CA TYR A 148 24.65 -10.16 -21.83
C TYR A 148 25.77 -10.86 -22.59
N VAL A 149 26.95 -10.25 -22.69
CA VAL A 149 28.11 -10.84 -23.40
C VAL A 149 28.86 -11.85 -22.52
N GLU A 150 29.22 -11.46 -21.29
CA GLU A 150 30.12 -12.20 -20.42
C GLU A 150 29.41 -13.28 -19.58
N ASP A 151 28.22 -12.99 -19.07
CA ASP A 151 27.49 -13.90 -18.17
C ASP A 151 26.44 -14.75 -18.90
N MET A 152 25.70 -14.14 -19.83
CA MET A 152 24.65 -14.83 -20.58
C MET A 152 25.12 -15.41 -21.91
N GLU A 153 26.33 -15.05 -22.36
CA GLU A 153 26.89 -15.50 -23.64
C GLU A 153 25.92 -15.28 -24.81
N ALA A 154 25.17 -14.17 -24.78
CA ALA A 154 24.16 -13.85 -25.80
C ALA A 154 24.76 -13.67 -27.20
N ILE A 155 26.01 -13.22 -27.28
CA ILE A 155 26.83 -13.22 -28.48
C ILE A 155 28.24 -13.74 -28.17
N ASP A 156 28.86 -14.39 -29.16
CA ASP A 156 30.25 -14.87 -29.08
C ASP A 156 31.21 -13.77 -29.56
N VAL A 157 31.92 -13.16 -28.61
CA VAL A 157 32.96 -12.18 -28.89
C VAL A 157 34.32 -12.85 -28.64
N PRO A 158 35.19 -12.98 -29.68
CA PRO A 158 36.52 -13.53 -29.48
C PRO A 158 37.32 -12.79 -28.41
N GLU A 159 38.00 -13.52 -27.52
CA GLU A 159 38.72 -12.97 -26.36
C GLU A 159 39.63 -11.78 -26.71
N HIS A 160 40.33 -11.85 -27.84
CA HIS A 160 41.23 -10.80 -28.29
C HIS A 160 40.53 -9.51 -28.77
N LEU A 161 39.21 -9.55 -28.97
CA LEU A 161 38.37 -8.42 -29.36
C LEU A 161 37.56 -7.82 -28.18
N LEU A 162 37.52 -8.45 -27.03
CA LEU A 162 36.74 -7.97 -25.89
C LEU A 162 37.11 -6.54 -25.46
N ASN A 163 38.41 -6.19 -25.54
CA ASN A 163 38.88 -4.84 -25.20
C ASN A 163 38.43 -3.75 -26.19
N TYR A 164 37.95 -4.15 -27.36
CA TYR A 164 37.48 -3.24 -28.42
C TYR A 164 35.96 -3.26 -28.56
N PHE A 165 35.27 -4.11 -27.77
CA PHE A 165 33.85 -4.25 -27.86
C PHE A 165 33.16 -3.09 -27.13
N ASP A 166 32.20 -2.45 -27.80
CA ASP A 166 31.41 -1.35 -27.20
C ASP A 166 30.20 -1.91 -26.42
N TYR A 167 30.45 -2.23 -25.17
CA TYR A 167 29.42 -2.77 -24.28
C TYR A 167 28.26 -1.80 -24.03
N GLU A 168 28.55 -0.49 -23.98
CA GLU A 168 27.53 0.53 -23.78
C GLU A 168 26.56 0.59 -24.96
N ALA A 169 27.06 0.63 -26.15
CA ALA A 169 26.24 0.62 -27.37
C ALA A 169 25.39 -0.65 -27.47
N TYR A 170 26.01 -1.80 -27.20
CA TYR A 170 25.31 -3.08 -27.20
C TYR A 170 24.23 -3.17 -26.12
N GLY A 171 24.54 -2.77 -24.90
CA GLY A 171 23.57 -2.75 -23.80
C GLY A 171 22.40 -1.80 -24.07
N ARG A 172 22.65 -0.63 -24.64
CA ARG A 172 21.60 0.31 -25.05
C ARG A 172 20.68 -0.30 -26.10
N ASP A 173 21.21 -0.97 -27.09
CA ASP A 173 20.44 -1.62 -28.16
C ASP A 173 19.55 -2.72 -27.56
N ILE A 174 20.09 -3.56 -26.65
CA ILE A 174 19.32 -4.57 -25.91
C ILE A 174 18.18 -3.92 -25.12
N ARG A 175 18.47 -2.90 -24.33
CA ARG A 175 17.46 -2.22 -23.52
C ARG A 175 16.32 -1.67 -24.36
N LEU A 176 16.64 -1.08 -25.51
CA LEU A 176 15.62 -0.55 -26.44
C LEU A 176 14.81 -1.67 -27.10
N GLU A 177 15.43 -2.78 -27.45
CA GLU A 177 14.77 -3.93 -28.06
C GLU A 177 13.84 -4.65 -27.09
N GLU A 178 14.25 -4.77 -25.82
CA GLU A 178 13.50 -5.42 -24.76
C GLU A 178 12.49 -4.51 -24.08
N ASP A 179 12.48 -3.22 -24.38
CA ASP A 179 11.72 -2.19 -23.64
C ASP A 179 12.02 -2.22 -22.13
N GLY A 180 13.30 -2.43 -21.81
CA GLY A 180 13.79 -2.50 -20.43
C GLY A 180 13.93 -1.13 -19.77
N HIS A 181 13.95 -1.12 -18.45
CA HIS A 181 13.97 0.08 -17.63
C HIS A 181 15.03 0.00 -16.54
N PHE A 182 15.84 1.06 -16.37
CA PHE A 182 16.69 1.23 -15.18
C PHE A 182 15.85 1.85 -14.06
N ALA A 183 15.70 1.09 -12.99
CA ALA A 183 15.01 1.49 -11.78
C ALA A 183 15.99 1.61 -10.61
N PRO A 184 15.61 2.23 -9.49
CA PRO A 184 16.38 2.13 -8.27
C PRO A 184 16.67 0.67 -7.92
N GLY A 185 17.95 0.34 -7.76
CA GLY A 185 18.38 -1.01 -7.40
C GLY A 185 18.69 -1.96 -8.56
N GLY A 186 18.33 -1.64 -9.82
CA GLY A 186 18.69 -2.50 -10.94
C GLY A 186 17.92 -2.28 -12.23
N TYR A 187 18.09 -3.21 -13.15
CA TYR A 187 17.42 -3.24 -14.44
C TYR A 187 16.25 -4.21 -14.44
N VAL A 188 15.12 -3.76 -14.95
CA VAL A 188 13.88 -4.54 -15.02
C VAL A 188 13.29 -4.54 -16.43
N LEU A 189 12.74 -5.69 -16.84
CA LEU A 189 12.03 -5.84 -18.12
C LEU A 189 10.85 -6.79 -17.97
N ASN A 190 9.84 -6.59 -18.81
CA ASN A 190 8.76 -7.55 -18.99
C ASN A 190 9.28 -8.71 -19.85
N ASN A 191 9.12 -9.95 -19.39
CA ASN A 191 9.61 -11.15 -20.08
C ASN A 191 8.61 -11.74 -21.08
N GLY A 192 7.46 -11.07 -21.30
CA GLY A 192 6.41 -11.56 -22.19
C GLY A 192 5.51 -12.64 -21.58
N GLY A 193 5.65 -12.93 -20.29
CA GLY A 193 4.76 -13.82 -19.55
C GLY A 193 3.31 -13.32 -19.57
N GLN A 194 2.37 -14.25 -19.42
CA GLN A 194 0.96 -13.91 -19.38
C GLN A 194 0.61 -13.28 -18.03
N PHE A 195 0.29 -11.97 -18.02
CA PHE A 195 -0.23 -11.29 -16.86
C PHE A 195 -1.69 -11.70 -16.63
N ILE A 196 -2.00 -12.26 -15.45
CA ILE A 196 -3.33 -12.76 -15.10
C ILE A 196 -3.87 -11.91 -13.95
N GLU A 197 -4.98 -11.23 -14.17
CA GLU A 197 -5.69 -10.54 -13.11
C GLU A 197 -6.44 -11.55 -12.23
N HIS A 198 -5.89 -11.84 -11.07
CA HIS A 198 -6.50 -12.72 -10.06
C HIS A 198 -7.43 -11.98 -9.11
N TYR A 199 -7.20 -10.69 -8.95
CA TYR A 199 -7.92 -9.82 -8.04
C TYR A 199 -8.76 -8.81 -8.81
N HIS A 200 -10.08 -8.79 -8.56
CA HIS A 200 -11.04 -7.93 -9.27
C HIS A 200 -11.71 -6.90 -8.34
N GLY A 201 -11.53 -7.03 -7.04
CA GLY A 201 -12.11 -6.13 -6.05
C GLY A 201 -12.20 -6.76 -4.65
N ILE A 202 -12.80 -6.02 -3.72
CA ILE A 202 -12.86 -6.35 -2.28
C ILE A 202 -13.45 -7.74 -2.01
N GLU A 203 -14.36 -8.21 -2.85
CA GLU A 203 -14.97 -9.54 -2.73
C GLU A 203 -13.96 -10.69 -2.85
N ASP A 204 -12.85 -10.45 -3.55
CA ASP A 204 -11.80 -11.45 -3.75
C ASP A 204 -10.77 -11.50 -2.59
N ILE A 205 -10.87 -10.60 -1.61
CA ILE A 205 -9.99 -10.61 -0.45
C ILE A 205 -10.34 -11.81 0.43
N PRO A 206 -9.37 -12.69 0.75
CA PRO A 206 -9.58 -13.75 1.74
C PRO A 206 -10.06 -13.20 3.09
N ASP A 207 -11.00 -13.89 3.74
CA ASP A 207 -11.61 -13.40 4.98
C ASP A 207 -10.58 -13.14 6.10
N GLU A 208 -9.49 -13.89 6.13
CA GLU A 208 -8.38 -13.70 7.07
C GLU A 208 -7.64 -12.37 6.92
N HIS A 209 -7.75 -11.71 5.76
CA HIS A 209 -7.12 -10.43 5.47
C HIS A 209 -8.08 -9.24 5.58
N LYS A 210 -9.37 -9.50 5.77
CA LYS A 210 -10.38 -8.47 6.03
C LYS A 210 -10.27 -8.02 7.48
N VAL A 211 -9.99 -6.76 7.69
CA VAL A 211 -9.66 -6.19 9.01
C VAL A 211 -10.55 -5.03 9.42
N PHE A 212 -11.32 -4.48 8.48
CA PHE A 212 -12.17 -3.33 8.77
C PHE A 212 -13.40 -3.77 9.55
N ALA A 213 -13.55 -3.18 10.73
CA ALA A 213 -14.78 -3.25 11.51
C ALA A 213 -14.84 -2.02 12.43
N PHE A 214 -16.04 -1.49 12.64
CA PHE A 214 -16.24 -0.47 13.66
C PHE A 214 -16.05 -1.04 15.07
N PRO A 215 -15.65 -0.18 16.04
CA PRO A 215 -15.56 -0.58 17.44
C PRO A 215 -16.90 -1.11 17.95
N GLN A 216 -16.83 -2.15 18.79
CA GLN A 216 -18.02 -2.60 19.52
C GLN A 216 -18.25 -1.68 20.70
N LEU A 217 -19.35 -0.92 20.65
CA LEU A 217 -19.74 0.00 21.71
C LEU A 217 -20.65 -0.70 22.72
N THR A 218 -20.43 -0.43 23.98
CA THR A 218 -21.38 -0.79 25.03
C THR A 218 -22.71 0.00 24.89
N VAL A 219 -23.78 -0.49 25.43
CA VAL A 219 -25.07 0.21 25.38
C VAL A 219 -24.99 1.65 25.93
N ARG A 220 -24.18 1.85 26.97
CA ARG A 220 -23.94 3.19 27.54
C ARG A 220 -23.21 4.11 26.55
N GLU A 221 -22.18 3.61 25.84
CA GLU A 221 -21.43 4.37 24.82
C GLU A 221 -22.33 4.70 23.63
N GLN A 222 -23.16 3.74 23.16
CA GLN A 222 -24.13 3.98 22.10
C GLN A 222 -25.13 5.08 22.46
N MET A 223 -25.70 5.01 23.67
CA MET A 223 -26.64 6.04 24.17
C MET A 223 -25.96 7.41 24.27
N ALA A 224 -24.70 7.48 24.70
CA ALA A 224 -23.97 8.73 24.79
C ALA A 224 -23.75 9.31 23.38
N ALA A 225 -23.36 8.50 22.38
CA ALA A 225 -23.19 8.92 21.01
C ALA A 225 -24.50 9.45 20.39
N TYR A 226 -25.62 8.75 20.57
CA TYR A 226 -26.92 9.21 20.10
C TYR A 226 -27.36 10.52 20.75
N LYS A 227 -27.09 10.69 22.06
CA LYS A 227 -27.39 11.94 22.76
C LYS A 227 -26.63 13.14 22.18
N GLU A 228 -25.33 12.95 21.86
CA GLU A 228 -24.52 14.00 21.24
C GLU A 228 -25.03 14.39 19.85
N ILE A 229 -25.53 13.43 19.04
CA ILE A 229 -26.14 13.71 17.73
C ILE A 229 -27.40 14.56 17.92
N ILE A 230 -28.27 14.21 18.86
CA ILE A 230 -29.51 14.92 19.12
C ILE A 230 -29.24 16.34 19.63
N ASP A 231 -28.31 16.50 20.56
CA ASP A 231 -27.91 17.82 21.09
C ASP A 231 -27.25 18.70 20.00
N GLY A 232 -26.41 18.11 19.17
CA GLY A 232 -25.78 18.80 18.02
C GLY A 232 -26.79 19.24 16.97
N SER A 233 -27.76 18.42 16.62
CA SER A 233 -28.84 18.74 15.68
C SER A 233 -29.73 19.88 16.21
N SER A 234 -30.00 19.89 17.53
CA SER A 234 -30.77 20.96 18.19
C SER A 234 -30.02 22.31 18.10
N LEU A 235 -28.73 22.32 18.35
CA LEU A 235 -27.89 23.53 18.27
C LEU A 235 -27.80 24.10 16.85
N GLU A 236 -27.71 23.25 15.83
CA GLU A 236 -27.76 23.70 14.43
C GLU A 236 -29.13 24.27 14.04
N GLY A 237 -30.20 23.66 14.53
CA GLY A 237 -31.56 24.19 14.35
C GLY A 237 -31.71 25.59 14.93
N TYR A 238 -31.25 25.81 16.16
CA TYR A 238 -31.25 27.12 16.81
C TYR A 238 -30.38 28.16 16.07
N ARG A 239 -29.20 27.77 15.59
CA ARG A 239 -28.33 28.67 14.81
C ARG A 239 -28.96 29.11 13.49
N LYS A 240 -29.65 28.20 12.78
CA LYS A 240 -30.35 28.53 11.52
C LYS A 240 -31.54 29.46 11.76
N ILE A 241 -32.26 29.32 12.87
CA ILE A 241 -33.38 30.19 13.24
C ILE A 241 -32.86 31.57 13.64
N ALA A 242 -31.82 31.65 14.45
CA ALA A 242 -31.20 32.93 14.85
C ALA A 242 -30.59 33.69 13.68
N ALA A 243 -29.99 33.00 12.70
CA ALA A 243 -29.46 33.63 11.49
C ALA A 243 -30.57 34.23 10.61
N LYS A 244 -31.72 33.52 10.48
CA LYS A 244 -32.88 34.02 9.74
C LYS A 244 -33.52 35.24 10.36
N GLU A 245 -33.61 35.31 11.70
CA GLU A 245 -34.13 36.46 12.43
C GLU A 245 -33.21 37.70 12.34
N HIS A 246 -31.91 37.49 12.04
CA HIS A 246 -30.95 38.57 11.82
C HIS A 246 -30.98 39.15 10.39
N GLU A 247 -31.40 38.38 9.40
CA GLU A 247 -31.54 38.82 8.00
C GLU A 247 -32.86 39.57 7.74
N GLU A 248 -33.88 39.42 8.60
CA GLU A 248 -35.18 40.07 8.47
C GLU A 248 -35.32 41.38 9.26
N ARG A 249 -34.23 41.85 9.86
CA ARG A 249 -34.14 43.17 10.55
C ARG A 249 -33.25 44.16 9.81
#